data_6603a561937174a3c4a6e28d71aef64e
#
_entry.id   6603a561937174a3c4a6e28d71aef64e
#
_cell.length_a   1.000
_cell.length_b   1.000
_cell.length_c   1.000
_cell.angle_alpha   90.00
_cell.angle_beta   90.00
_cell.angle_gamma   90.00
#
_symmetry.space_group_name_H-M   'P 1'
#
loop_
_entity.id
_entity.type
_entity.pdbx_description
1 polymer ?
#
loop_
_entity_poly.entity_id
_entity_poly.type
_entity_poly.pdbx_seq_one_letter_code
_entity_poly.pdbx_strand_id
1 'polypeptide(L)'
;MPCLIAENLTYSYSTQIPPALNKVSLKLEPGTLTALVGPNGAGKSTLLSLLQGSSRPDQGEITVGGKPLINNRAQVALMPQRGKLNWSFPITVEGLVSLGRVNHSKSTCCELEAALQRVGISHLAKRRLDSLSGGQQQRALLAKTLMNPANIFLLDEPCSALDPPAKEDFLIIIRQ
;
A
#
# COMPACT_ATOMS: atom_id res chain seq x y z
N MET A 1 8.62 -15.59 -5.60
CA MET A 1 7.65 -14.49 -5.42
C MET A 1 6.66 -14.55 -6.58
N PRO A 2 5.36 -14.31 -6.39
CA PRO A 2 4.37 -14.36 -7.45
C PRO A 2 4.44 -13.12 -8.34
N CYS A 3 4.21 -13.31 -9.65
CA CYS A 3 3.98 -12.23 -10.61
C CYS A 3 2.51 -11.78 -10.49
N LEU A 4 2.24 -10.47 -10.60
CA LEU A 4 0.88 -9.93 -10.74
C LEU A 4 0.67 -9.49 -12.19
N ILE A 5 -0.40 -9.99 -12.79
CA ILE A 5 -0.77 -9.65 -14.17
C ILE A 5 -2.19 -9.09 -14.16
N ALA A 6 -2.36 -7.97 -14.82
CA ALA A 6 -3.65 -7.36 -15.10
C ALA A 6 -3.83 -7.25 -16.62
N GLU A 7 -4.96 -7.71 -17.13
CA GLU A 7 -5.23 -7.77 -18.56
C GLU A 7 -6.54 -7.07 -18.91
N ASN A 8 -6.45 -6.09 -19.82
CA ASN A 8 -7.58 -5.36 -20.42
C ASN A 8 -8.56 -4.79 -19.37
N LEU A 9 -8.05 -4.26 -18.27
CA LEU A 9 -8.88 -3.71 -17.19
C LEU A 9 -9.66 -2.49 -17.68
N THR A 10 -10.97 -2.57 -17.58
CA THR A 10 -11.89 -1.43 -17.76
C THR A 10 -12.66 -1.24 -16.46
N TYR A 11 -12.78 -0.01 -16.00
CA TYR A 11 -13.51 0.31 -14.77
C TYR A 11 -14.15 1.69 -14.83
N SER A 12 -15.42 1.77 -14.44
CA SER A 12 -16.19 3.01 -14.34
C SER A 12 -16.79 3.14 -12.94
N TYR A 13 -16.77 4.34 -12.37
CA TYR A 13 -17.45 4.62 -11.10
C TYR A 13 -18.98 4.72 -11.28
N SER A 14 -19.44 5.00 -12.49
CA SER A 14 -20.84 5.09 -12.89
C SER A 14 -20.95 4.83 -14.38
N THR A 15 -22.08 4.27 -14.80
CA THR A 15 -22.41 4.03 -16.22
C THR A 15 -22.58 5.32 -17.04
N GLN A 16 -22.75 6.48 -16.38
CA GLN A 16 -22.98 7.78 -17.01
C GLN A 16 -21.68 8.59 -17.20
N ILE A 17 -20.54 8.11 -16.73
CA ILE A 17 -19.23 8.80 -16.78
C ILE A 17 -18.25 7.94 -17.60
N PRO A 18 -17.38 8.57 -18.41
CA PRO A 18 -16.30 7.82 -19.08
C PRO A 18 -15.51 6.93 -18.12
N PRO A 19 -15.05 5.77 -18.58
CA PRO A 19 -14.34 4.84 -17.71
C PRO A 19 -13.07 5.49 -17.13
N ALA A 20 -12.86 5.31 -15.84
CA ALA A 20 -11.64 5.75 -15.16
C ALA A 20 -10.41 4.96 -15.61
N LEU A 21 -10.61 3.74 -16.08
CA LEU A 21 -9.62 2.89 -16.74
C LEU A 21 -10.26 2.26 -17.98
N ASN A 22 -9.54 2.28 -19.10
CA ASN A 22 -10.02 1.72 -20.37
C ASN A 22 -8.96 0.79 -20.97
N LYS A 23 -9.22 -0.52 -20.92
CA LYS A 23 -8.38 -1.61 -21.43
C LYS A 23 -6.90 -1.52 -20.99
N VAL A 24 -6.68 -1.21 -19.71
CA VAL A 24 -5.34 -1.11 -19.13
C VAL A 24 -4.78 -2.49 -18.86
N SER A 25 -3.57 -2.77 -19.35
CA SER A 25 -2.84 -4.01 -19.06
C SER A 25 -1.47 -3.69 -18.48
N LEU A 26 -1.05 -4.50 -17.48
CA LEU A 26 0.28 -4.37 -16.88
C LEU A 26 0.73 -5.72 -16.30
N LYS A 27 2.04 -5.84 -16.13
CA LYS A 27 2.67 -6.99 -15.48
C LYS A 27 3.68 -6.48 -14.45
N LEU A 28 3.58 -6.95 -13.21
CA LEU A 28 4.54 -6.68 -12.15
C LEU A 28 5.39 -7.93 -11.94
N GLU A 29 6.66 -7.81 -12.27
CA GLU A 29 7.61 -8.92 -12.12
C GLU A 29 8.10 -9.03 -10.66
N PRO A 30 8.38 -10.24 -10.20
CA PRO A 30 8.98 -10.46 -8.89
C PRO A 30 10.32 -9.74 -8.72
N GLY A 31 10.55 -9.16 -7.54
CA GLY A 31 11.81 -8.50 -7.21
C GLY A 31 12.04 -7.16 -7.90
N THR A 32 11.01 -6.59 -8.56
CA THR A 32 11.12 -5.29 -9.22
C THR A 32 10.40 -4.19 -8.44
N LEU A 33 10.90 -2.97 -8.58
CA LEU A 33 10.22 -1.74 -8.16
C LEU A 33 9.68 -1.05 -9.40
N THR A 34 8.36 -0.98 -9.53
CA THR A 34 7.67 -0.36 -10.67
C THR A 34 7.04 0.96 -10.26
N ALA A 35 7.35 2.04 -10.96
CA ALA A 35 6.74 3.36 -10.73
C ALA A 35 5.56 3.59 -11.68
N LEU A 36 4.39 3.91 -11.11
CA LEU A 36 3.22 4.35 -11.87
C LEU A 36 3.18 5.88 -11.90
N VAL A 37 3.42 6.47 -13.07
CA VAL A 37 3.54 7.91 -13.26
C VAL A 37 2.40 8.42 -14.15
N GLY A 38 1.91 9.61 -13.84
CA GLY A 38 0.85 10.27 -14.62
C GLY A 38 0.21 11.44 -13.86
N PRO A 39 -0.56 12.30 -14.54
CA PRO A 39 -1.22 13.44 -13.91
C PRO A 39 -2.26 13.03 -12.87
N ASN A 40 -2.71 14.00 -12.06
CA ASN A 40 -3.83 13.78 -11.16
C ASN A 40 -5.10 13.49 -11.96
N GLY A 41 -5.91 12.54 -11.49
CA GLY A 41 -7.09 12.08 -12.21
C GLY A 41 -6.83 11.01 -13.29
N ALA A 42 -5.59 10.63 -13.58
CA ALA A 42 -5.27 9.61 -14.58
C ALA A 42 -5.65 8.16 -14.19
N GLY A 43 -6.36 7.96 -13.09
CA GLY A 43 -6.79 6.62 -12.66
C GLY A 43 -5.77 5.82 -11.84
N LYS A 44 -4.65 6.41 -11.41
CA LYS A 44 -3.59 5.70 -10.66
C LYS A 44 -4.13 5.01 -9.39
N SER A 45 -4.81 5.75 -8.50
CA SER A 45 -5.38 5.17 -7.27
C SER A 45 -6.52 4.19 -7.57
N THR A 46 -7.26 4.38 -8.67
CA THR A 46 -8.27 3.43 -9.14
C THR A 46 -7.61 2.11 -9.54
N LEU A 47 -6.52 2.18 -10.32
CA LEU A 47 -5.74 0.99 -10.68
C LEU A 47 -5.22 0.27 -9.44
N LEU A 48 -4.61 0.98 -8.48
CA LEU A 48 -4.14 0.39 -7.23
C LEU A 48 -5.27 -0.30 -6.45
N SER A 49 -6.48 0.29 -6.41
CA SER A 49 -7.66 -0.30 -5.77
C SER A 49 -8.10 -1.61 -6.44
N LEU A 50 -8.05 -1.68 -7.77
CA LEU A 50 -8.33 -2.90 -8.52
C LEU A 50 -7.26 -3.97 -8.27
N LEU A 51 -5.97 -3.59 -8.33
CA LEU A 51 -4.85 -4.51 -8.10
C LEU A 51 -4.83 -5.07 -6.69
N GLN A 52 -5.32 -4.32 -5.69
CA GLN A 52 -5.50 -4.81 -4.31
C GLN A 52 -6.77 -5.64 -4.16
N GLY A 53 -7.72 -5.56 -5.10
CA GLY A 53 -9.00 -6.23 -5.04
C GLY A 53 -10.04 -5.55 -4.15
N SER A 54 -9.89 -4.27 -3.79
CA SER A 54 -10.90 -3.47 -3.10
C SER A 54 -12.10 -3.17 -4.00
N SER A 55 -11.85 -3.06 -5.30
CA SER A 55 -12.85 -2.92 -6.35
C SER A 55 -12.72 -4.07 -7.34
N ARG A 56 -13.77 -4.33 -8.10
CA ARG A 56 -13.74 -5.31 -9.21
C ARG A 56 -13.76 -4.56 -10.53
N PRO A 57 -12.96 -4.97 -11.53
CA PRO A 57 -13.06 -4.39 -12.86
C PRO A 57 -14.39 -4.75 -13.51
N ASP A 58 -14.90 -3.88 -14.38
CA ASP A 58 -16.09 -4.15 -15.22
C ASP A 58 -15.75 -5.16 -16.31
N GLN A 59 -14.51 -5.08 -16.83
CA GLN A 59 -13.96 -6.00 -17.83
C GLN A 59 -12.47 -6.24 -17.54
N GLY A 60 -11.97 -7.37 -18.05
CA GLY A 60 -10.60 -7.78 -17.83
C GLY A 60 -10.44 -8.61 -16.55
N GLU A 61 -9.22 -9.05 -16.30
CA GLU A 61 -8.91 -9.90 -15.15
C GLU A 61 -7.57 -9.53 -14.49
N ILE A 62 -7.44 -9.95 -13.23
CA ILE A 62 -6.20 -9.77 -12.46
C ILE A 62 -5.84 -11.11 -11.85
N THR A 63 -4.60 -11.53 -12.09
CA THR A 63 -4.04 -12.77 -11.54
C THR A 63 -2.79 -12.53 -10.72
N VAL A 64 -2.59 -13.36 -9.70
CA VAL A 64 -1.39 -13.38 -8.86
C VAL A 64 -0.85 -14.81 -8.83
N GLY A 65 0.37 -15.00 -9.35
CA GLY A 65 0.95 -16.33 -9.47
C GLY A 65 0.12 -17.29 -10.32
N GLY A 66 -0.53 -16.78 -11.38
CA GLY A 66 -1.38 -17.56 -12.29
C GLY A 66 -2.75 -17.92 -11.72
N LYS A 67 -3.15 -17.40 -10.57
CA LYS A 67 -4.47 -17.62 -9.95
C LYS A 67 -5.24 -16.31 -9.85
N PRO A 68 -6.58 -16.32 -9.98
CA PRO A 68 -7.39 -15.11 -9.84
C PRO A 68 -7.09 -14.34 -8.52
N LEU A 69 -7.00 -13.02 -8.60
CA LEU A 69 -6.74 -12.14 -7.45
C LEU A 69 -7.73 -12.39 -6.31
N ILE A 70 -9.00 -12.63 -6.62
CA ILE A 70 -10.05 -12.85 -5.62
C ILE A 70 -9.68 -13.94 -4.60
N ASN A 71 -8.96 -14.97 -5.04
CA ASN A 71 -8.51 -16.10 -4.22
C ASN A 71 -7.12 -15.84 -3.58
N ASN A 72 -6.44 -14.76 -3.96
CA ASN A 72 -5.06 -14.47 -3.55
C ASN A 72 -4.88 -13.03 -3.02
N ARG A 73 -5.95 -12.39 -2.58
CA ARG A 73 -5.90 -10.99 -2.08
C ARG A 73 -4.91 -10.79 -0.93
N ALA A 74 -4.70 -11.81 -0.10
CA ALA A 74 -3.72 -11.77 0.99
C ALA A 74 -2.27 -11.62 0.50
N GLN A 75 -1.99 -11.87 -0.80
CA GLN A 75 -0.68 -11.68 -1.40
C GLN A 75 -0.37 -10.21 -1.72
N VAL A 76 -1.36 -9.32 -1.65
CA VAL A 76 -1.23 -7.92 -2.05
C VAL A 76 -1.58 -7.01 -0.87
N ALA A 77 -0.65 -6.17 -0.46
CA ALA A 77 -0.86 -5.13 0.55
C ALA A 77 -0.86 -3.75 -0.11
N LEU A 78 -1.76 -2.88 0.33
CA LEU A 78 -1.83 -1.48 -0.10
C LEU A 78 -1.45 -0.55 1.06
N MET A 79 -0.47 0.31 0.82
CA MET A 79 -0.23 1.50 1.59
C MET A 79 -1.09 2.63 1.01
N PRO A 80 -2.16 3.06 1.70
CA PRO A 80 -3.03 4.11 1.18
C PRO A 80 -2.35 5.48 1.26
N GLN A 81 -2.83 6.41 0.46
CA GLN A 81 -2.45 7.82 0.58
C GLN A 81 -2.76 8.34 1.99
N ARG A 82 -1.81 9.08 2.59
CA ARG A 82 -1.91 9.60 3.95
C ARG A 82 -3.20 10.41 4.20
N GLY A 83 -3.63 11.22 3.23
CA GLY A 83 -4.83 12.04 3.33
C GLY A 83 -6.15 11.26 3.46
N LYS A 84 -6.16 9.95 3.20
CA LYS A 84 -7.35 9.09 3.33
C LYS A 84 -7.55 8.55 4.75
N LEU A 85 -6.66 8.87 5.70
CA LEU A 85 -6.69 8.36 7.07
C LEU A 85 -7.07 9.44 8.08
N ASN A 86 -7.85 9.05 9.07
CA ASN A 86 -8.16 9.92 10.22
C ASN A 86 -7.02 9.84 11.26
N TRP A 87 -6.12 10.81 11.23
CA TRP A 87 -4.97 10.89 12.13
C TRP A 87 -5.33 11.32 13.55
N SER A 88 -6.55 11.86 13.78
CA SER A 88 -7.04 12.20 15.12
C SER A 88 -7.59 10.99 15.88
N PHE A 89 -7.58 9.81 15.26
CA PHE A 89 -8.02 8.59 15.95
C PHE A 89 -7.11 8.28 17.15
N PRO A 90 -7.66 8.00 18.34
CA PRO A 90 -6.89 7.88 19.59
C PRO A 90 -6.14 6.53 19.69
N ILE A 91 -5.21 6.29 18.79
CA ILE A 91 -4.36 5.09 18.74
C ILE A 91 -2.89 5.49 18.74
N THR A 92 -2.03 4.63 19.26
CA THR A 92 -0.57 4.78 19.22
C THR A 92 0.01 4.29 17.89
N VAL A 93 1.27 4.61 17.64
CA VAL A 93 2.02 4.10 16.47
C VAL A 93 2.04 2.57 16.47
N GLU A 94 2.39 1.93 17.59
CA GLU A 94 2.39 0.48 17.70
C GLU A 94 1.01 -0.13 17.47
N GLY A 95 -0.05 0.53 17.97
CA GLY A 95 -1.43 0.13 17.71
C GLY A 95 -1.78 0.16 16.22
N LEU A 96 -1.43 1.26 15.51
CA LEU A 96 -1.63 1.37 14.06
C LEU A 96 -0.86 0.27 13.31
N VAL A 97 0.41 0.08 13.63
CA VAL A 97 1.29 -0.87 12.94
C VAL A 97 0.79 -2.30 13.13
N SER A 98 0.31 -2.65 14.33
CA SER A 98 -0.29 -3.95 14.63
C SER A 98 -1.51 -4.28 13.77
N LEU A 99 -2.28 -3.28 13.32
CA LEU A 99 -3.41 -3.46 12.40
C LEU A 99 -2.98 -3.91 10.98
N GLY A 100 -1.68 -3.87 10.66
CA GLY A 100 -1.16 -4.36 9.38
C GLY A 100 -1.26 -5.87 9.22
N ARG A 101 -1.46 -6.62 10.28
CA ARG A 101 -1.57 -8.09 10.24
C ARG A 101 -2.95 -8.55 9.80
N VAL A 102 -2.98 -9.44 8.85
CA VAL A 102 -4.24 -10.03 8.32
C VAL A 102 -4.76 -11.16 9.19
N ASN A 103 -3.89 -11.84 9.94
CA ASN A 103 -4.25 -12.95 10.84
C ASN A 103 -3.77 -12.68 12.26
N HIS A 104 -4.66 -12.79 13.23
CA HIS A 104 -4.40 -12.66 14.67
C HIS A 104 -3.59 -13.81 15.30
N SER A 105 -2.80 -14.56 14.53
CA SER A 105 -1.83 -15.46 15.14
C SER A 105 -0.82 -14.61 15.92
N LYS A 106 -0.53 -15.04 17.13
CA LYS A 106 0.27 -14.32 18.14
C LYS A 106 1.40 -13.50 17.52
N SER A 107 1.22 -12.17 17.56
CA SER A 107 2.28 -11.22 17.22
C SER A 107 3.43 -11.48 18.15
N THR A 108 4.57 -11.89 17.65
CA THR A 108 5.77 -11.75 18.43
C THR A 108 6.07 -10.26 18.53
N CYS A 109 6.31 -9.76 19.75
CA CYS A 109 6.75 -8.38 19.99
C CYS A 109 7.93 -7.99 19.07
N CYS A 110 8.73 -9.00 18.70
CA CYS A 110 9.86 -8.89 17.80
C CYS A 110 9.51 -8.44 16.37
N GLU A 111 8.37 -8.86 15.81
CA GLU A 111 8.00 -8.47 14.43
C GLU A 111 7.55 -7.00 14.36
N LEU A 112 6.80 -6.54 15.36
CA LEU A 112 6.39 -5.15 15.49
C LEU A 112 7.62 -4.25 15.63
N GLU A 113 8.52 -4.60 16.55
CA GLU A 113 9.76 -3.86 16.79
C GLU A 113 10.62 -3.82 15.51
N ALA A 114 10.78 -4.95 14.82
CA ALA A 114 11.53 -5.01 13.56
C ALA A 114 10.92 -4.11 12.48
N ALA A 115 9.59 -4.06 12.35
CA ALA A 115 8.92 -3.17 11.40
C ALA A 115 9.15 -1.70 11.74
N LEU A 116 9.07 -1.33 13.02
CA LEU A 116 9.34 0.04 13.49
C LEU A 116 10.80 0.45 13.31
N GLN A 117 11.74 -0.46 13.58
CA GLN A 117 13.18 -0.25 13.37
C GLN A 117 13.49 -0.05 11.90
N ARG A 118 12.92 -0.88 11.01
CA ARG A 118 13.13 -0.78 9.56
C ARG A 118 12.77 0.58 9.00
N VAL A 119 11.74 1.24 9.54
CA VAL A 119 11.32 2.59 9.12
C VAL A 119 11.88 3.72 10.02
N GLY A 120 12.69 3.39 11.04
CA GLY A 120 13.40 4.35 11.89
C GLY A 120 12.50 5.10 12.87
N ILE A 121 11.40 4.51 13.35
CA ILE A 121 10.46 5.16 14.29
C ILE A 121 10.17 4.36 15.57
N SER A 122 11.03 3.42 15.96
CA SER A 122 10.86 2.62 17.20
C SER A 122 10.68 3.49 18.44
N HIS A 123 11.41 4.61 18.52
CA HIS A 123 11.31 5.57 19.62
C HIS A 123 9.95 6.27 19.72
N LEU A 124 9.09 6.16 18.69
CA LEU A 124 7.76 6.74 18.64
C LEU A 124 6.64 5.70 18.90
N ALA A 125 6.97 4.44 19.15
CA ALA A 125 6.00 3.34 19.25
C ALA A 125 4.78 3.65 20.13
N LYS A 126 5.00 4.24 21.30
CA LYS A 126 3.96 4.62 22.25
C LYS A 126 3.34 6.00 22.02
N ARG A 127 3.83 6.77 21.05
CA ARG A 127 3.25 8.08 20.71
C ARG A 127 1.90 7.92 20.02
N ARG A 128 1.02 8.87 20.26
CA ARG A 128 -0.28 8.99 19.57
C ARG A 128 -0.07 9.48 18.13
N LEU A 129 -0.93 9.04 17.21
CA LEU A 129 -0.85 9.40 15.79
C LEU A 129 -1.04 10.91 15.55
N ASP A 130 -1.88 11.57 16.34
CA ASP A 130 -2.17 13.00 16.24
C ASP A 130 -0.95 13.90 16.58
N SER A 131 0.01 13.36 17.32
CA SER A 131 1.24 14.07 17.70
C SER A 131 2.42 13.92 16.72
N LEU A 132 2.22 13.16 15.63
CA LEU A 132 3.26 12.86 14.66
C LEU A 132 3.35 13.93 13.56
N SER A 133 4.58 14.23 13.11
CA SER A 133 4.78 14.97 11.87
C SER A 133 4.31 14.19 10.64
N GLY A 134 4.09 14.87 9.49
CA GLY A 134 3.67 14.23 8.26
C GLY A 134 4.60 13.10 7.81
N GLY A 135 5.91 13.29 7.93
CA GLY A 135 6.91 12.28 7.61
C GLY A 135 6.88 11.08 8.56
N GLN A 136 6.66 11.32 9.87
CA GLN A 136 6.51 10.24 10.86
C GLN A 136 5.23 9.44 10.62
N GLN A 137 4.12 10.10 10.25
CA GLN A 137 2.88 9.44 9.85
C GLN A 137 3.08 8.55 8.62
N GLN A 138 3.84 9.03 7.63
CA GLN A 138 4.15 8.26 6.42
C GLN A 138 4.99 7.02 6.73
N ARG A 139 6.01 7.14 7.59
CA ARG A 139 6.80 6.01 8.08
C ARG A 139 5.96 5.01 8.88
N ALA A 140 5.01 5.47 9.70
CA ALA A 140 4.09 4.61 10.43
C ALA A 140 3.16 3.81 9.50
N LEU A 141 2.68 4.43 8.40
CA LEU A 141 1.93 3.73 7.36
C LEU A 141 2.76 2.67 6.64
N LEU A 142 4.02 2.98 6.33
CA LEU A 142 4.91 2.01 5.72
C LEU A 142 5.15 0.83 6.67
N ALA A 143 5.44 1.08 7.96
CA ALA A 143 5.60 0.03 8.96
C ALA A 143 4.36 -0.87 9.05
N LYS A 144 3.15 -0.27 9.10
CA LYS A 144 1.88 -1.00 9.04
C LYS A 144 1.79 -1.89 7.80
N THR A 145 2.19 -1.38 6.65
CA THR A 145 2.13 -2.13 5.39
C THR A 145 3.13 -3.28 5.39
N LEU A 146 4.34 -3.08 5.91
CA LEU A 146 5.37 -4.10 6.04
C LEU A 146 5.02 -5.22 7.05
N MET A 147 4.12 -4.96 8.00
CA MET A 147 3.58 -5.99 8.90
C MET A 147 2.65 -6.98 8.18
N ASN A 148 2.18 -6.65 6.99
CA ASN A 148 1.37 -7.56 6.19
C ASN A 148 2.28 -8.64 5.56
N PRO A 149 1.93 -9.93 5.65
CA PRO A 149 2.72 -11.02 5.05
C PRO A 149 2.59 -11.11 3.53
N ALA A 150 2.14 -10.05 2.87
CA ALA A 150 2.00 -9.98 1.43
C ALA A 150 3.36 -10.03 0.72
N ASN A 151 3.36 -10.53 -0.52
CA ASN A 151 4.53 -10.55 -1.39
C ASN A 151 4.57 -9.40 -2.39
N ILE A 152 3.46 -8.67 -2.54
CA ILE A 152 3.30 -7.54 -3.45
C ILE A 152 2.82 -6.34 -2.66
N PHE A 153 3.57 -5.26 -2.71
CA PHE A 153 3.25 -4.02 -2.02
C PHE A 153 2.89 -2.93 -3.02
N LEU A 154 1.69 -2.39 -2.90
CA LEU A 154 1.21 -1.25 -3.67
C LEU A 154 1.30 -0.01 -2.79
N LEU A 155 1.89 1.08 -3.29
CA LEU A 155 2.11 2.30 -2.53
C LEU A 155 1.44 3.48 -3.25
N ASP A 156 0.41 4.08 -2.62
CA ASP A 156 -0.32 5.23 -3.18
C ASP A 156 0.30 6.53 -2.64
N GLU A 157 1.02 7.27 -3.48
CA GLU A 157 1.73 8.51 -3.15
C GLU A 157 2.61 8.42 -1.89
N PRO A 158 3.52 7.45 -1.79
CA PRO A 158 4.24 7.16 -0.56
C PRO A 158 5.17 8.31 -0.11
N CYS A 159 5.53 9.23 -0.99
CA CYS A 159 6.45 10.33 -0.71
C CYS A 159 5.78 11.72 -0.67
N SER A 160 4.45 11.82 -0.71
CA SER A 160 3.74 13.10 -0.87
C SER A 160 3.93 14.08 0.31
N ALA A 161 4.22 13.58 1.51
CA ALA A 161 4.38 14.38 2.73
C ALA A 161 5.83 14.51 3.20
N LEU A 162 6.79 14.12 2.36
CA LEU A 162 8.21 14.10 2.70
C LEU A 162 8.95 15.24 2.00
N ASP A 163 9.88 15.87 2.71
CA ASP A 163 10.89 16.77 2.17
C ASP A 163 11.94 15.99 1.35
N PRO A 164 12.74 16.65 0.50
CA PRO A 164 13.68 15.97 -0.38
C PRO A 164 14.63 14.97 0.30
N PRO A 165 15.28 15.29 1.42
CA PRO A 165 16.14 14.33 2.11
C PRO A 165 15.37 13.11 2.63
N ALA A 166 14.19 13.32 3.23
CA ALA A 166 13.37 12.24 3.75
C ALA A 166 12.80 11.33 2.66
N LYS A 167 12.64 11.85 1.42
CA LYS A 167 12.25 11.02 0.25
C LYS A 167 13.33 10.02 -0.11
N GLU A 168 14.59 10.45 -0.12
CA GLU A 168 15.72 9.56 -0.42
C GLU A 168 15.81 8.43 0.60
N ASP A 169 15.78 8.76 1.90
CA ASP A 169 15.74 7.77 2.98
C ASP A 169 14.58 6.79 2.83
N PHE A 170 13.40 7.30 2.51
CA PHE A 170 12.20 6.48 2.34
C PHE A 170 12.32 5.51 1.16
N LEU A 171 12.90 5.95 0.04
CA LEU A 171 13.15 5.10 -1.13
C LEU A 171 14.20 4.01 -0.84
N ILE A 172 15.20 4.31 -0.01
CA ILE A 172 16.18 3.30 0.45
C ILE A 172 15.46 2.18 1.23
N ILE A 173 14.54 2.56 2.14
CA ILE A 173 13.77 1.58 2.93
C ILE A 173 12.91 0.68 2.02
N ILE A 174 12.29 1.23 0.97
CA ILE A 174 11.45 0.45 0.05
C ILE A 174 12.28 -0.54 -0.79
N ARG A 175 13.54 -0.21 -1.10
CA ARG A 175 14.42 -1.06 -1.92
C ARG A 175 15.06 -2.23 -1.16
N GLN A 176 15.02 -2.22 0.16
CA GLN A 176 15.48 -3.32 1.04
C GLN A 176 14.46 -4.45 1.14
#